data_0b4809027615352ae9e44a44a78d452e
#
_entry.id   0b4809027615352ae9e44a44a78d452e
#
_cell.length_a   1.000
_cell.length_b   1.000
_cell.length_c   1.000
_cell.angle_alpha   90.00
_cell.angle_beta   90.00
_cell.angle_gamma   90.00
#
_symmetry.space_group_name_H-M   'P 1'
#
loop_
_entity.id
_entity.type
_entity.pdbx_description
1 polymer ?
#
loop_
_entity_poly.entity_id
_entity_poly.type
_entity_poly.pdbx_seq_one_letter_code
_entity_poly.pdbx_strand_id
1 'polypeptide(L)'
;MHIPDNYLSPSTCATLFVAMTPIWYYSIRKINKTLSADKIPLIGIGGAFAFILMMFNLPIPDGTTAHAVGGTLIALLLGPYAACIAISVALFIQAIIFGDGGILSFGANCFNIAFILPFTGFFIYKILNKIHLSPFYHKC
;
A
#
# COMPACT_ATOMS: atom_id res chain seq x y z
N MET A 1 -2.44 13.13 4.00
CA MET A 1 -1.76 12.35 5.05
C MET A 1 -0.42 11.74 4.62
N HIS A 2 0.09 12.12 3.49
CA HIS A 2 1.45 11.76 3.06
C HIS A 2 2.48 12.65 3.74
N ILE A 3 3.68 12.13 3.95
CA ILE A 3 4.78 12.91 4.51
C ILE A 3 5.27 13.88 3.43
N PRO A 4 5.17 15.22 3.64
CA PRO A 4 5.68 16.19 2.70
C PRO A 4 7.20 16.23 2.72
N ASP A 5 7.80 16.87 1.71
CA ASP A 5 9.24 17.14 1.71
C ASP A 5 9.62 18.08 2.88
N ASN A 6 10.84 17.94 3.37
CA ASN A 6 11.42 18.67 4.51
C ASN A 6 10.93 18.25 5.91
N TYR A 7 10.02 17.28 6.03
CA TYR A 7 9.64 16.72 7.34
C TYR A 7 10.59 15.60 7.81
N LEU A 8 11.26 14.95 6.88
CA LEU A 8 12.27 13.94 7.17
C LEU A 8 13.64 14.40 6.71
N SER A 9 14.69 13.96 7.42
CA SER A 9 16.06 14.22 6.98
C SER A 9 16.34 13.52 5.63
N PRO A 10 17.18 14.11 4.76
CA PRO A 10 17.55 13.46 3.50
C PRO A 10 18.14 12.06 3.67
N SER A 11 18.87 11.81 4.76
CA SER A 11 19.41 10.49 5.08
C SER A 11 18.32 9.48 5.38
N THR A 12 17.27 9.85 6.12
CA THR A 12 16.11 8.98 6.40
C THR A 12 15.35 8.68 5.11
N CYS A 13 15.11 9.69 4.27
CA CYS A 13 14.46 9.52 2.97
C CYS A 13 15.23 8.54 2.08
N ALA A 14 16.55 8.72 1.97
CA ALA A 14 17.42 7.83 1.19
C ALA A 14 17.41 6.40 1.72
N THR A 15 17.49 6.22 3.04
CA THR A 15 17.48 4.89 3.69
C THR A 15 16.17 4.16 3.39
N LEU A 16 15.02 4.82 3.53
CA LEU A 16 13.72 4.21 3.27
C LEU A 16 13.49 3.95 1.78
N PHE A 17 14.01 4.79 0.89
CA PHE A 17 13.97 4.54 -0.55
C PHE A 17 14.80 3.31 -0.93
N VAL A 18 16.01 3.19 -0.39
CA VAL A 18 16.87 2.02 -0.59
C VAL A 18 16.20 0.75 -0.03
N ALA A 19 15.56 0.84 1.14
CA ALA A 19 14.82 -0.28 1.72
C ALA A 19 13.62 -0.72 0.86
N MET A 20 12.94 0.22 0.18
CA MET A 20 11.82 -0.11 -0.71
C MET A 20 12.25 -0.77 -2.02
N THR A 21 13.44 -0.49 -2.51
CA THR A 21 13.94 -1.03 -3.79
C THR A 21 13.87 -2.57 -3.87
N PRO A 22 14.41 -3.35 -2.93
CA PRO A 22 14.27 -4.81 -2.94
C PRO A 22 12.83 -5.28 -2.75
N ILE A 23 12.01 -4.53 -2.01
CA ILE A 23 10.59 -4.86 -1.79
C ILE A 23 9.82 -4.74 -3.11
N TRP A 24 10.01 -3.68 -3.90
CA TRP A 24 9.42 -3.53 -5.22
C TRP A 24 9.88 -4.62 -6.18
N TYR A 25 11.19 -4.87 -6.23
CA TYR A 25 11.74 -5.93 -7.08
C TYR A 25 11.14 -7.31 -6.78
N TYR A 26 11.08 -7.67 -5.49
CA TYR A 26 10.50 -8.93 -5.06
C TYR A 26 8.99 -8.99 -5.34
N SER A 27 8.27 -7.89 -5.12
CA SER A 27 6.83 -7.79 -5.38
C SER A 27 6.51 -8.03 -6.86
N ILE A 28 7.23 -7.37 -7.76
CA ILE A 28 7.06 -7.55 -9.22
C ILE A 28 7.35 -9.01 -9.62
N ARG A 29 8.45 -9.57 -9.13
CA ARG A 29 8.77 -10.97 -9.40
C ARG A 29 7.70 -11.94 -8.87
N LYS A 30 7.16 -11.65 -7.70
CA LYS A 30 6.13 -12.48 -7.10
C LYS A 30 4.82 -12.41 -7.89
N ILE A 31 4.40 -11.21 -8.27
CA ILE A 31 3.22 -10.99 -9.11
C ILE A 31 3.34 -11.79 -10.42
N ASN A 32 4.45 -11.66 -11.13
CA ASN A 32 4.69 -12.35 -12.40
C ASN A 32 4.65 -13.89 -12.28
N LYS A 33 4.91 -14.44 -11.10
CA LYS A 33 4.88 -15.88 -10.85
C LYS A 33 3.53 -16.40 -10.35
N THR A 34 2.73 -15.54 -9.68
CA THR A 34 1.54 -15.98 -8.95
C THR A 34 0.25 -15.45 -9.55
N LEU A 35 0.29 -14.33 -10.26
CA LEU A 35 -0.88 -13.73 -10.88
C LEU A 35 -0.96 -14.14 -12.36
N SER A 36 -2.12 -14.59 -12.78
CA SER A 36 -2.40 -14.82 -14.20
C SER A 36 -2.53 -13.49 -14.96
N ALA A 37 -2.20 -13.51 -16.26
CA ALA A 37 -2.15 -12.30 -17.08
C ALA A 37 -3.47 -11.52 -17.13
N ASP A 38 -4.61 -12.21 -17.05
CA ASP A 38 -5.95 -11.64 -16.99
C ASP A 38 -6.21 -10.82 -15.72
N LYS A 39 -5.46 -11.07 -14.63
CA LYS A 39 -5.59 -10.34 -13.36
C LYS A 39 -4.67 -9.13 -13.24
N ILE A 40 -3.69 -8.98 -14.13
CA ILE A 40 -2.78 -7.83 -14.10
C ILE A 40 -3.52 -6.49 -14.25
N PRO A 41 -4.53 -6.32 -15.12
CA PRO A 41 -5.29 -5.08 -15.19
C PRO A 41 -6.00 -4.70 -13.89
N LEU A 42 -6.33 -5.68 -13.04
CA LEU A 42 -6.95 -5.43 -11.74
C LEU A 42 -6.01 -4.68 -10.77
N ILE A 43 -4.70 -4.81 -10.94
CA ILE A 43 -3.72 -4.03 -10.18
C ILE A 43 -3.84 -2.55 -10.52
N GLY A 44 -4.00 -2.23 -11.81
CA GLY A 44 -4.23 -0.85 -12.26
C GLY A 44 -5.56 -0.28 -11.76
N ILE A 45 -6.63 -1.07 -11.81
CA ILE A 45 -7.95 -0.69 -11.26
C ILE A 45 -7.85 -0.47 -9.75
N GLY A 46 -7.17 -1.36 -9.03
CA GLY A 46 -6.93 -1.22 -7.60
C GLY A 46 -6.14 0.05 -7.27
N GLY A 47 -5.09 0.35 -8.04
CA GLY A 47 -4.32 1.58 -7.91
C GLY A 47 -5.15 2.84 -8.14
N ALA A 48 -5.98 2.87 -9.19
CA ALA A 48 -6.90 3.96 -9.48
C ALA A 48 -7.95 4.13 -8.37
N PHE A 49 -8.50 3.04 -7.87
CA PHE A 49 -9.43 3.06 -6.74
C PHE A 49 -8.78 3.64 -5.48
N ALA A 50 -7.59 3.17 -5.12
CA ALA A 50 -6.84 3.68 -3.98
C ALA A 50 -6.49 5.16 -4.16
N PHE A 51 -6.08 5.57 -5.36
CA PHE A 51 -5.81 6.97 -5.69
C PHE A 51 -7.04 7.85 -5.42
N ILE A 52 -8.22 7.46 -5.91
CA ILE A 52 -9.47 8.19 -5.67
C ILE A 52 -9.80 8.25 -4.19
N LEU A 53 -9.69 7.14 -3.46
CA LEU A 53 -9.94 7.11 -2.02
C LEU A 53 -9.03 8.07 -1.25
N MET A 54 -7.77 8.12 -1.60
CA MET A 54 -6.79 9.00 -0.95
C MET A 54 -6.99 10.48 -1.26
N MET A 55 -7.71 10.83 -2.33
CA MET A 55 -8.08 12.22 -2.64
C MET A 55 -9.20 12.77 -1.74
N PHE A 56 -9.99 11.90 -1.10
CA PHE A 56 -11.00 12.31 -0.14
C PHE A 56 -10.39 12.55 1.25
N ASN A 57 -9.87 13.74 1.45
CA ASN A 57 -9.29 14.14 2.72
C ASN A 57 -10.36 14.65 3.69
N LEU A 58 -10.51 13.97 4.83
CA LEU A 58 -11.37 14.39 5.93
C LEU A 58 -10.57 15.26 6.90
N PRO A 59 -11.00 16.50 7.16
CA PRO A 59 -10.33 17.33 8.15
C PRO A 59 -10.48 16.75 9.55
N ILE A 60 -9.38 16.69 10.28
CA ILE A 60 -9.35 16.28 11.69
C ILE A 60 -8.98 17.50 12.53
N PRO A 61 -9.48 17.61 13.79
CA PRO A 61 -9.03 18.65 14.73
C PRO A 61 -7.50 18.75 14.76
N ASP A 62 -6.97 19.94 15.01
CA ASP A 62 -5.55 20.29 15.02
C ASP A 62 -4.87 20.42 13.64
N GLY A 63 -5.65 20.63 12.57
CA GLY A 63 -5.12 21.03 11.26
C GLY A 63 -4.51 19.90 10.43
N THR A 64 -4.80 18.65 10.77
CA THR A 64 -4.40 17.49 9.96
C THR A 64 -5.58 16.91 9.19
N THR A 65 -5.31 15.96 8.30
CA THR A 65 -6.33 15.27 7.51
C THR A 65 -6.16 13.76 7.60
N ALA A 66 -7.25 13.03 7.48
CA ALA A 66 -7.25 11.57 7.32
C ALA A 66 -7.95 11.18 6.02
N HIS A 67 -7.53 10.07 5.44
CA HIS A 67 -8.18 9.46 4.28
C HIS A 67 -8.05 7.93 4.34
N ALA A 68 -8.98 7.25 3.69
CA ALA A 68 -8.86 5.83 3.45
C ALA A 68 -7.80 5.58 2.36
N VAL A 69 -7.10 4.45 2.44
CA VAL A 69 -6.04 4.10 1.45
C VAL A 69 -6.52 2.98 0.51
N GLY A 70 -7.31 2.04 1.01
CA GLY A 70 -7.73 0.87 0.23
C GLY A 70 -6.66 -0.22 0.07
N GLY A 71 -5.44 0.00 0.55
CA GLY A 71 -4.31 -0.93 0.38
C GLY A 71 -4.56 -2.32 0.96
N THR A 72 -5.15 -2.39 2.15
CA THR A 72 -5.52 -3.67 2.77
C THR A 72 -6.61 -4.41 1.96
N LEU A 73 -7.60 -3.69 1.43
CA LEU A 73 -8.62 -4.29 0.58
C LEU A 73 -7.99 -4.90 -0.69
N ILE A 74 -7.13 -4.17 -1.37
CA ILE A 74 -6.41 -4.68 -2.55
C ILE A 74 -5.55 -5.91 -2.17
N ALA A 75 -4.92 -5.88 -1.00
CA ALA A 75 -4.12 -7.00 -0.51
C ALA A 75 -4.96 -8.26 -0.26
N LEU A 76 -6.19 -8.10 0.21
CA LEU A 76 -7.10 -9.24 0.41
C LEU A 76 -7.61 -9.82 -0.91
N LEU A 77 -7.81 -8.99 -1.93
CA LEU A 77 -8.35 -9.41 -3.23
C LEU A 77 -7.26 -9.97 -4.17
N LEU A 78 -6.11 -9.32 -4.25
CA LEU A 78 -5.05 -9.61 -5.22
C LEU A 78 -3.73 -10.07 -4.59
N GLY A 79 -3.66 -10.05 -3.27
CA GLY A 79 -2.46 -10.34 -2.52
C GLY A 79 -1.63 -9.10 -2.16
N PRO A 80 -0.80 -9.17 -1.11
CA PRO A 80 -0.09 -8.01 -0.56
C PRO A 80 0.97 -7.45 -1.52
N TYR A 81 1.56 -8.27 -2.37
CA TYR A 81 2.54 -7.83 -3.37
C TYR A 81 1.90 -6.99 -4.47
N ALA A 82 0.70 -7.38 -4.94
CA ALA A 82 -0.08 -6.61 -5.90
C ALA A 82 -0.52 -5.27 -5.30
N ALA A 83 -0.97 -5.27 -4.05
CA ALA A 83 -1.31 -4.05 -3.32
C ALA A 83 -0.11 -3.11 -3.17
N CYS A 84 1.08 -3.64 -2.86
CA CYS A 84 2.30 -2.85 -2.77
C CYS A 84 2.58 -2.07 -4.06
N ILE A 85 2.50 -2.72 -5.21
CA ILE A 85 2.73 -2.07 -6.50
C ILE A 85 1.61 -1.08 -6.83
N ALA A 86 0.34 -1.48 -6.67
CA ALA A 86 -0.82 -0.61 -6.93
C ALA A 86 -0.76 0.70 -6.13
N ILE A 87 -0.50 0.62 -4.83
CA ILE A 87 -0.38 1.78 -3.95
C ILE A 87 0.86 2.60 -4.26
N SER A 88 2.01 1.98 -4.54
CA SER A 88 3.22 2.72 -4.93
C SER A 88 3.00 3.56 -6.18
N VAL A 89 2.30 3.03 -7.18
CA VAL A 89 1.96 3.78 -8.40
C VAL A 89 1.00 4.93 -8.09
N ALA A 90 -0.02 4.70 -7.25
CA ALA A 90 -0.94 5.76 -6.83
C ALA A 90 -0.20 6.89 -6.11
N LEU A 91 0.67 6.56 -5.15
CA LEU A 91 1.49 7.54 -4.42
C LEU A 91 2.46 8.31 -5.33
N PHE A 92 3.03 7.64 -6.33
CA PHE A 92 3.90 8.29 -7.32
C PHE A 92 3.16 9.34 -8.13
N ILE A 93 1.96 9.01 -8.62
CA ILE A 93 1.11 9.95 -9.36
C ILE A 93 0.72 11.14 -8.47
N GLN A 94 0.34 10.89 -7.22
CA GLN A 94 -0.01 11.93 -6.25
C GLN A 94 1.16 12.88 -5.98
N ALA A 95 2.36 12.35 -5.76
CA ALA A 95 3.54 13.16 -5.48
C ALA A 95 3.94 14.04 -6.68
N ILE A 96 3.91 13.52 -7.91
CA ILE A 96 4.40 14.25 -9.10
C ILE A 96 3.34 15.19 -9.68
N ILE A 97 2.10 14.72 -9.81
CA ILE A 97 1.05 15.46 -10.53
C ILE A 97 0.29 16.40 -9.60
N PHE A 98 0.01 15.94 -8.37
CA PHE A 98 -0.83 16.69 -7.42
C PHE A 98 -0.05 17.36 -6.30
N GLY A 99 1.25 17.08 -6.17
CA GLY A 99 2.05 17.60 -5.06
C GLY A 99 1.60 17.11 -3.69
N ASP A 100 0.83 16.02 -3.65
CA ASP A 100 0.36 15.40 -2.41
C ASP A 100 1.37 14.33 -1.95
N GLY A 101 2.17 14.70 -0.96
CA GLY A 101 3.36 13.98 -0.52
C GLY A 101 4.64 14.51 -1.18
N GLY A 102 5.78 14.27 -0.54
CA GLY A 102 7.08 14.74 -1.04
C GLY A 102 7.71 13.76 -2.02
N ILE A 103 8.44 14.30 -3.00
CA ILE A 103 9.25 13.50 -3.93
C ILE A 103 10.42 12.85 -3.19
N LEU A 104 11.08 13.60 -2.31
CA LEU A 104 12.17 13.08 -1.47
C LEU A 104 11.65 12.04 -0.45
N SER A 105 10.48 12.28 0.12
CA SER A 105 9.84 11.38 1.09
C SER A 105 9.05 10.24 0.44
N PHE A 106 9.09 10.10 -0.89
CA PHE A 106 8.36 9.06 -1.62
C PHE A 106 8.66 7.65 -1.11
N GLY A 107 9.95 7.33 -0.87
CA GLY A 107 10.33 6.03 -0.30
C GLY A 107 9.73 5.78 1.08
N ALA A 108 9.66 6.80 1.94
CA ALA A 108 9.05 6.72 3.27
C ALA A 108 7.53 6.52 3.19
N ASN A 109 6.85 7.25 2.31
CA ASN A 109 5.43 7.10 2.06
C ASN A 109 5.11 5.70 1.52
N CYS A 110 5.87 5.19 0.56
CA CYS A 110 5.71 3.83 0.06
C CYS A 110 5.99 2.77 1.13
N PHE A 111 7.01 2.95 1.94
CA PHE A 111 7.33 2.01 3.03
C PHE A 111 6.14 1.87 3.99
N ASN A 112 5.56 2.97 4.43
CA ASN A 112 4.44 2.95 5.37
C ASN A 112 3.12 2.50 4.72
N ILE A 113 2.76 3.09 3.59
CA ILE A 113 1.42 3.00 3.01
C ILE A 113 1.30 1.86 1.99
N ALA A 114 2.36 1.61 1.21
CA ALA A 114 2.34 0.57 0.19
C ALA A 114 2.90 -0.78 0.68
N PHE A 115 3.74 -0.77 1.72
CA PHE A 115 4.31 -2.01 2.25
C PHE A 115 3.73 -2.36 3.62
N ILE A 116 4.02 -1.60 4.68
CA ILE A 116 3.60 -1.97 6.05
C ILE A 116 2.09 -2.15 6.15
N LEU A 117 1.30 -1.18 5.69
CA LEU A 117 -0.16 -1.19 5.84
C LEU A 117 -0.82 -2.42 5.18
N PRO A 118 -0.63 -2.72 3.88
CA PRO A 118 -1.29 -3.85 3.24
C PRO A 118 -0.76 -5.21 3.71
N PHE A 119 0.53 -5.33 4.03
CA PHE A 119 1.10 -6.58 4.52
C PHE A 119 0.62 -6.93 5.92
N THR A 120 0.62 -5.97 6.84
CA THR A 120 0.11 -6.18 8.21
C THR A 120 -1.37 -6.49 8.20
N GLY A 121 -2.18 -5.74 7.45
CA GLY A 121 -3.61 -6.00 7.32
C GLY A 121 -3.91 -7.39 6.75
N PHE A 122 -3.21 -7.79 5.70
CA PHE A 122 -3.33 -9.12 5.12
C PHE A 122 -2.92 -10.24 6.09
N PHE A 123 -1.85 -10.02 6.86
CA PHE A 123 -1.35 -11.00 7.81
C PHE A 123 -2.31 -11.18 8.99
N ILE A 124 -2.80 -10.08 9.54
CA ILE A 124 -3.82 -10.10 10.61
C ILE A 124 -5.08 -10.83 10.15
N TYR A 125 -5.57 -10.51 8.95
CA TYR A 125 -6.72 -11.20 8.38
C TYR A 125 -6.50 -12.71 8.27
N LYS A 126 -5.34 -13.14 7.78
CA LYS A 126 -5.00 -14.58 7.70
C LYS A 126 -5.00 -15.27 9.05
N ILE A 127 -4.46 -14.62 10.08
CA ILE A 127 -4.44 -15.17 11.44
C ILE A 127 -5.86 -15.31 11.97
N LEU A 128 -6.67 -14.25 11.87
CA LEU A 128 -8.05 -14.26 12.36
C LEU A 128 -8.90 -15.32 11.64
N ASN A 129 -8.73 -15.45 10.34
CA ASN A 129 -9.46 -16.42 9.54
C ASN A 129 -9.08 -17.86 9.92
N LYS A 130 -7.80 -18.12 10.23
CA LYS A 130 -7.34 -19.42 10.72
C LYS A 130 -7.92 -19.75 12.10
N ILE A 131 -8.05 -18.77 12.98
CA ILE A 131 -8.62 -18.95 14.32
C ILE A 131 -10.14 -19.18 14.24
N HIS A 132 -10.83 -18.46 13.37
CA HIS A 132 -12.30 -18.55 13.26
C HIS A 132 -12.79 -19.80 12.51
N LEU A 133 -12.05 -20.31 11.55
CA LEU A 133 -12.40 -21.50 10.77
C LEU A 133 -11.98 -22.82 11.45
N SER A 134 -11.06 -22.76 12.41
CA SER A 134 -10.61 -23.95 13.16
C SER A 134 -11.74 -24.68 13.93
N PRO A 135 -12.75 -24.02 14.52
CA PRO A 135 -13.80 -24.73 15.24
C PRO A 135 -14.92 -25.31 14.34
N PHE A 136 -15.03 -24.87 13.08
CA PHE A 136 -16.11 -25.33 12.18
C PHE A 136 -15.78 -26.61 11.40
N TYR A 137 -14.51 -26.90 11.17
CA TYR A 137 -14.07 -28.07 10.39
C TYR A 137 -14.00 -29.39 11.19
N HIS A 138 -14.11 -29.31 12.52
CA HIS A 138 -14.11 -30.50 13.38
C HIS A 138 -15.52 -31.05 13.73
N LYS A 139 -16.58 -30.52 13.11
CA LYS A 139 -17.98 -30.98 13.37
C LYS A 139 -18.74 -31.47 12.15
N CYS A 140 -18.03 -31.88 11.10
CA CYS A 140 -18.64 -32.62 9.97
C CYS A 140 -17.94 -33.96 9.76
#